data_03f83fd8e7b49faa149aef7cbe464224
#
_entry.id   03f83fd8e7b49faa149aef7cbe464224
#
_cell.length_a   1.000
_cell.length_b   1.000
_cell.length_c   1.000
_cell.angle_alpha   90.00
_cell.angle_beta   90.00
_cell.angle_gamma   90.00
#
_symmetry.space_group_name_H-M   'P 1'
#
loop_
_entity.id
_entity.type
_entity.pdbx_description
1 polymer ?
#
loop_
_entity_poly.entity_id
_entity_poly.type
_entity_poly.pdbx_seq_one_letter_code
_entity_poly.pdbx_strand_id
1 'polypeptide(L)'
;VGCVSRAVLRDASGVTVRTVDEPCEIVSLNGTVSAVRCHLHLALSKEDLSTVGGHLMPGCIINTTCELVLARLDGWLFGVEQDAQTGYDELVFHRTGTEEAP
;
A
#
# COMPACT_ATOMS: atom_id res chain seq x y z
N VAL A 1 -4.46 -4.43 11.84
CA VAL A 1 -5.47 -5.51 11.86
C VAL A 1 -6.85 -4.95 11.64
N GLY A 2 -7.75 -5.77 11.17
CA GLY A 2 -9.11 -5.37 10.91
C GLY A 2 -9.75 -6.23 9.83
N CYS A 3 -10.79 -5.70 9.22
CA CYS A 3 -11.60 -6.44 8.28
C CYS A 3 -12.06 -5.52 7.14
N VAL A 4 -12.22 -6.08 5.96
CA VAL A 4 -12.80 -5.38 4.81
C VAL A 4 -14.01 -6.15 4.31
N SER A 5 -15.00 -5.45 3.77
CA SER A 5 -16.14 -6.06 3.07
C SER A 5 -15.91 -6.12 1.57
N ARG A 6 -14.98 -5.32 1.07
CA ARG A 6 -14.59 -5.28 -0.33
C ARG A 6 -13.12 -4.92 -0.42
N ALA A 7 -12.39 -5.62 -1.28
CA ALA A 7 -11.02 -5.26 -1.60
C ALA A 7 -10.86 -5.13 -3.12
N VAL A 8 -10.12 -4.12 -3.53
CA VAL A 8 -9.78 -3.88 -4.93
C VAL A 8 -8.26 -3.91 -5.01
N LEU A 9 -7.73 -4.88 -5.73
CA LEU A 9 -6.31 -5.20 -5.76
C LEU A 9 -5.83 -5.34 -7.20
N ARG A 10 -4.63 -4.81 -7.46
CA ARG A 10 -3.96 -5.08 -8.73
C ARG A 10 -3.07 -6.29 -8.53
N ASP A 11 -3.17 -7.26 -9.45
CA ASP A 11 -2.39 -8.48 -9.35
C ASP A 11 -0.95 -8.30 -9.85
N ALA A 12 -0.16 -9.37 -9.78
CA ALA A 12 1.26 -9.33 -10.10
C ALA A 12 1.57 -9.10 -11.58
N SER A 13 0.56 -9.10 -12.44
CA SER A 13 0.77 -8.69 -13.83
C SER A 13 1.12 -7.19 -13.92
N GLY A 14 0.77 -6.43 -12.89
CA GLY A 14 0.94 -4.98 -12.87
C GLY A 14 -0.12 -4.24 -13.67
N VAL A 15 -1.10 -4.96 -14.24
CA VAL A 15 -2.10 -4.41 -15.14
C VAL A 15 -3.52 -4.72 -14.71
N THR A 16 -3.77 -5.96 -14.27
CA THR A 16 -5.13 -6.43 -13.99
C THR A 16 -5.56 -6.10 -12.57
N VAL A 17 -6.69 -5.43 -12.45
CA VAL A 17 -7.32 -5.09 -11.17
C VAL A 17 -8.47 -6.06 -10.93
N ARG A 18 -8.51 -6.62 -9.73
CA ARG A 18 -9.52 -7.60 -9.33
C ARG A 18 -10.22 -7.11 -8.07
N THR A 19 -11.51 -7.45 -7.97
CA THR A 19 -12.32 -7.11 -6.82
C THR A 19 -12.67 -8.38 -6.06
N VAL A 20 -12.47 -8.34 -4.74
CA VAL A 20 -12.88 -9.40 -3.82
C VAL A 20 -14.04 -8.82 -3.01
N ASP A 21 -15.24 -9.33 -3.25
CA ASP A 21 -16.48 -8.74 -2.75
C ASP A 21 -17.10 -9.64 -1.70
N GLU A 22 -16.35 -9.87 -0.63
CA GLU A 22 -16.77 -10.66 0.53
C GLU A 22 -15.98 -10.21 1.75
N PRO A 23 -16.49 -10.48 2.97
CA PRO A 23 -15.76 -10.14 4.18
C PRO A 23 -14.43 -10.87 4.27
N CYS A 24 -13.37 -10.13 4.58
CA CYS A 24 -12.03 -10.69 4.72
C CYS A 24 -11.34 -10.04 5.92
N GLU A 25 -10.57 -10.86 6.66
CA GLU A 25 -9.69 -10.36 7.72
C GLU A 25 -8.41 -9.81 7.11
N ILE A 26 -7.93 -8.69 7.62
CA ILE A 26 -6.64 -8.15 7.19
C ILE A 26 -5.52 -8.94 7.87
N VAL A 27 -4.73 -9.65 7.08
CA VAL A 27 -3.56 -10.39 7.56
C VAL A 27 -2.36 -9.45 7.65
N SER A 28 -2.15 -8.65 6.62
CA SER A 28 -1.08 -7.66 6.60
C SER A 28 -1.42 -6.51 5.68
N LEU A 29 -0.91 -5.35 6.03
CA LEU A 29 -0.95 -4.15 5.22
C LEU A 29 0.39 -3.46 5.40
N ASN A 30 1.19 -3.41 4.34
CA ASN A 30 2.55 -2.88 4.40
C ASN A 30 2.84 -1.97 3.24
N GLY A 31 3.69 -1.00 3.46
CA GLY A 31 4.18 -0.17 2.39
C GLY A 31 4.66 1.18 2.87
N THR A 32 4.65 2.14 1.98
CA THR A 32 5.10 3.50 2.26
C THR A 32 4.00 4.49 1.92
N VAL A 33 3.93 5.54 2.71
CA VAL A 33 2.98 6.63 2.52
C VAL A 33 3.76 7.93 2.56
N SER A 34 3.52 8.77 1.58
CA SER A 34 4.13 10.09 1.53
C SER A 34 3.12 11.09 0.95
N ALA A 35 3.53 12.36 0.86
CA ALA A 35 2.66 13.39 0.28
C ALA A 35 2.34 13.13 -1.19
N VAL A 36 3.18 12.35 -1.90
CA VAL A 36 3.03 12.14 -3.34
C VAL A 36 2.54 10.74 -3.71
N ARG A 37 2.60 9.79 -2.77
CA ARG A 37 2.17 8.43 -3.10
C ARG A 37 1.80 7.62 -1.85
N CYS A 38 0.75 6.84 -1.99
CA CYS A 38 0.38 5.78 -1.05
C CYS A 38 0.61 4.46 -1.79
N HIS A 39 1.64 3.72 -1.39
CA HIS A 39 2.03 2.46 -2.03
C HIS A 39 1.98 1.34 -1.02
N LEU A 40 0.88 0.63 -1.01
CA LEU A 40 0.59 -0.38 0.01
C LEU A 40 0.24 -1.70 -0.64
N HIS A 41 0.68 -2.79 -0.02
CA HIS A 41 0.28 -4.13 -0.36
C HIS A 41 -0.57 -4.70 0.76
N LEU A 42 -1.64 -5.38 0.39
CA LEU A 42 -2.64 -5.90 1.30
C LEU A 42 -2.74 -7.41 1.14
N ALA A 43 -2.73 -8.14 2.25
CA ALA A 43 -3.03 -9.58 2.28
C ALA A 43 -4.23 -9.81 3.17
N LEU A 44 -5.15 -10.65 2.70
CA LEU A 44 -6.45 -10.89 3.32
C LEU A 44 -6.69 -12.38 3.49
N SER A 45 -7.40 -12.72 4.57
CA SER A 45 -7.87 -14.08 4.81
C SER A 45 -9.38 -14.10 4.64
N LYS A 46 -9.86 -14.96 3.74
CA LYS A 46 -11.28 -15.12 3.45
C LYS A 46 -11.96 -16.02 4.47
N GLU A 47 -13.27 -16.16 4.37
CA GLU A 47 -14.05 -16.96 5.29
C GLU A 47 -13.59 -18.44 5.31
N ASP A 48 -13.15 -18.96 4.19
CA ASP A 48 -12.61 -20.31 4.09
C ASP A 48 -11.13 -20.41 4.47
N LEU A 49 -10.56 -19.33 5.00
CA LEU A 49 -9.16 -19.20 5.38
C LEU A 49 -8.18 -19.15 4.20
N SER A 50 -8.66 -19.17 2.97
CA SER A 50 -7.77 -18.93 1.84
C SER A 50 -7.30 -17.49 1.85
N THR A 51 -6.08 -17.28 1.39
CA THR A 51 -5.44 -15.96 1.42
C THR A 51 -5.34 -15.39 0.02
N VAL A 52 -5.69 -14.12 -0.11
CA VAL A 52 -5.55 -13.35 -1.34
C VAL A 52 -4.83 -12.05 -1.00
N GLY A 53 -4.14 -11.48 -1.98
CA GLY A 53 -3.45 -10.22 -1.74
C GLY A 53 -2.96 -9.60 -3.02
N GLY A 54 -2.53 -8.36 -2.92
CA GLY A 54 -2.01 -7.62 -4.05
C GLY A 54 -1.75 -6.16 -3.71
N HIS A 55 -1.50 -5.40 -4.75
CA HIS A 55 -1.30 -3.96 -4.65
C HIS A 55 -2.65 -3.28 -4.35
N LEU A 56 -2.69 -2.50 -3.28
CA LEU A 56 -3.91 -1.81 -2.85
C LEU A 56 -4.34 -0.78 -3.90
N MET A 57 -5.57 -0.89 -4.34
CA MET A 57 -6.19 0.07 -5.24
C MET A 57 -7.33 0.79 -4.53
N PRO A 58 -7.76 1.96 -5.04
CA PRO A 58 -8.94 2.62 -4.51
C PRO A 58 -10.17 1.73 -4.60
N GLY A 59 -11.07 1.85 -3.63
CA GLY A 59 -12.34 1.12 -3.62
C GLY A 59 -12.44 0.05 -2.55
N CYS A 60 -11.40 -0.14 -1.74
CA CYS A 60 -11.48 -1.03 -0.58
C CYS A 60 -12.38 -0.42 0.50
N ILE A 61 -13.21 -1.24 1.11
CA ILE A 61 -14.17 -0.79 2.12
C ILE A 61 -13.90 -1.53 3.43
N ILE A 62 -13.63 -0.76 4.47
CA ILE A 62 -13.44 -1.31 5.81
C ILE A 62 -14.77 -1.80 6.34
N ASN A 63 -14.74 -3.00 6.93
CA ASN A 63 -15.87 -3.58 7.64
C ASN A 63 -15.56 -3.57 9.12
N THR A 64 -16.28 -2.76 9.86
CA THR A 64 -16.15 -2.48 11.29
C THR A 64 -14.89 -1.67 11.64
N THR A 65 -13.69 -2.21 11.48
CA THR A 65 -12.49 -1.51 11.91
C THR A 65 -11.26 -1.84 11.06
N CYS A 66 -10.31 -0.92 11.05
CA CYS A 66 -8.98 -1.13 10.54
C CYS A 66 -8.01 -0.35 11.42
N GLU A 67 -7.17 -1.08 12.14
CA GLU A 67 -6.18 -0.50 13.06
C GLU A 67 -4.82 -0.47 12.38
N LEU A 68 -4.24 0.72 12.29
CA LEU A 68 -2.98 0.96 11.60
C LEU A 68 -1.93 1.48 12.58
N VAL A 69 -0.70 1.01 12.40
CA VAL A 69 0.47 1.57 13.08
C VAL A 69 1.37 2.17 12.01
N LEU A 70 1.68 3.43 12.16
CA LEU A 70 2.51 4.16 11.21
C LEU A 70 3.80 4.60 11.90
N ALA A 71 4.92 4.43 11.21
CA ALA A 71 6.20 4.96 11.65
C ALA A 71 6.54 6.18 10.81
N ARG A 72 6.78 7.29 11.47
CA ARG A 72 7.21 8.52 10.81
C ARG A 72 8.73 8.58 10.81
N LEU A 73 9.29 8.85 9.65
CA LEU A 73 10.74 9.00 9.49
C LEU A 73 11.07 10.49 9.42
N ASP A 74 11.36 11.07 10.58
CA ASP A 74 11.75 12.48 10.65
C ASP A 74 13.09 12.71 9.95
N GLY A 75 13.19 13.82 9.24
CA GLY A 75 14.40 14.18 8.53
C GLY A 75 14.50 13.58 7.13
N TRP A 76 13.43 12.92 6.64
CA TRP A 76 13.40 12.34 5.30
C TRP A 76 12.13 12.74 4.56
N LEU A 77 12.26 12.99 3.26
CA LEU A 77 11.14 13.17 2.34
C LEU A 77 11.12 12.00 1.37
N PHE A 78 9.97 11.37 1.25
CA PHE A 78 9.74 10.31 0.27
C PHE A 78 9.07 10.90 -0.96
N GLY A 79 9.58 10.53 -2.13
CA GLY A 79 9.01 10.91 -3.41
C GLY A 79 9.05 9.76 -4.38
N VAL A 80 8.75 10.03 -5.63
CA VAL A 80 8.82 9.04 -6.70
C VAL A 80 9.55 9.62 -7.89
N GLU A 81 10.22 8.74 -8.63
CA GLU A 81 10.98 9.11 -9.82
C GLU A 81 10.88 7.96 -10.80
N GLN A 82 10.66 8.28 -12.07
CA GLN A 82 10.59 7.25 -13.09
C GLN A 82 11.97 6.63 -13.31
N ASP A 83 12.02 5.31 -13.26
CA ASP A 83 13.23 4.55 -13.49
C ASP A 83 13.25 4.05 -14.92
N ALA A 84 14.31 4.40 -15.66
CA ALA A 84 14.43 4.02 -17.07
C ALA A 84 14.60 2.52 -17.26
N GLN A 85 15.12 1.80 -16.27
CA GLN A 85 15.32 0.36 -16.35
C GLN A 85 14.04 -0.43 -16.12
N THR A 86 13.23 -0.01 -15.14
CA THR A 86 11.99 -0.71 -14.81
C THR A 86 10.79 -0.16 -15.54
N GLY A 87 10.83 1.09 -15.95
CA GLY A 87 9.71 1.80 -16.56
C GLY A 87 8.66 2.25 -15.56
N TYR A 88 8.86 2.01 -14.26
CA TYR A 88 7.93 2.37 -13.20
C TYR A 88 8.42 3.59 -12.44
N ASP A 89 7.50 4.21 -11.69
CA ASP A 89 7.83 5.22 -10.72
C ASP A 89 8.34 4.53 -9.46
N GLU A 90 9.62 4.73 -9.17
CA GLU A 90 10.27 4.10 -8.03
C GLU A 90 10.41 5.07 -6.87
N LEU A 91 10.47 4.52 -5.67
CA LEU A 91 10.66 5.30 -4.45
C LEU A 91 12.02 6.00 -4.47
N VAL A 92 12.00 7.29 -4.21
CA VAL A 92 13.21 8.04 -3.91
C VAL A 92 13.04 8.74 -2.56
N PHE A 93 14.13 8.99 -1.87
CA PHE A 93 14.07 9.68 -0.59
C PHE A 93 15.27 10.60 -0.42
N HIS A 94 15.03 11.72 0.22
CA HIS A 94 16.02 12.76 0.45
C HIS A 94 16.02 13.18 1.91
N ARG A 95 17.18 13.56 2.43
CA ARG A 95 17.23 14.20 3.72
C ARG A 95 16.60 15.57 3.65
N THR A 96 15.88 15.93 4.70
CA THR A 96 15.36 17.28 4.87
C THR A 96 16.30 18.09 5.77
N GLY A 97 16.14 19.34 5.69
CA GLY A 97 16.88 20.28 6.52
C GLY A 97 18.20 20.61 5.94
N THR A 98 18.89 21.28 6.49
CA THR A 98 20.03 21.71 6.18
C THR A 98 21.14 21.43 5.37
N GLU A 99 20.87 20.95 5.41
CA GLU A 99 21.65 20.66 4.90
C GLU A 99 21.90 20.45 3.95
N GLU A 100 21.19 20.50 3.94
CA GLU A 100 21.27 20.42 3.23
C GLU A 100 21.38 20.82 2.88
N ALA A 101 21.47 21.13 3.27
CA ALA A 101 21.51 21.50 3.07
C ALA A 101 21.95 21.70 2.55
N PRO A 102 22.11 21.86 2.36
CA PRO A 102 22.54 21.98 1.71
C PRO A 102 22.65 21.98 1.22
#